data_c23f42f79c1f85ad50b7bb1c5523b857
#
_entry.id   c23f42f79c1f85ad50b7bb1c5523b857
#
_cell.length_a   1.000
_cell.length_b   1.000
_cell.length_c   1.000
_cell.angle_alpha   90.00
_cell.angle_beta   90.00
_cell.angle_gamma   90.00
#
_symmetry.space_group_name_H-M   'P 1'
#
loop_
_entity.id
_entity.type
_entity.pdbx_description
1 polymer ?
#
loop_
_entity_poly.entity_id
_entity_poly.type
_entity_poly.pdbx_seq_one_letter_code
_entity_poly.pdbx_strand_id
1 'polypeptide(L)'
;MYPNEEIIFANGGDRNKENILEMQVSGIEFLFSVGGDDKKNSSSWILKNWQYYKEDRLWGTFYNLFEDGQEIKVKELIVSPGEGMSFQKHFKRNEIWLVSKGKCVVNYSDDTPDNRKNIQLEKFDDYHVPVGKWHQITNPFDETCHLIEIQYGEACVEEDIERVDYYKPQ
;
A
#
# COMPACT_ATOMS: atom_id res chain seq x y z
N MET A 1 8.98 36.81 -25.41
CA MET A 1 10.23 36.66 -26.15
C MET A 1 11.16 37.76 -25.65
N TYR A 2 12.34 37.42 -25.16
CA TYR A 2 13.31 38.36 -24.54
C TYR A 2 14.43 38.62 -25.59
N PRO A 3 14.22 39.52 -26.54
CA PRO A 3 15.03 39.61 -27.75
C PRO A 3 16.45 40.16 -27.55
N ASN A 4 16.82 40.59 -26.36
CA ASN A 4 18.16 41.13 -26.06
C ASN A 4 18.76 40.57 -24.75
N GLU A 5 18.25 39.41 -24.25
CA GLU A 5 18.77 38.81 -23.05
C GLU A 5 19.54 37.53 -23.38
N GLU A 6 20.65 37.34 -22.71
CA GLU A 6 21.43 36.10 -22.76
C GLU A 6 20.72 35.05 -21.94
N ILE A 7 20.32 33.94 -22.60
CA ILE A 7 19.63 32.83 -21.92
C ILE A 7 20.65 31.80 -21.49
N ILE A 8 20.77 31.59 -20.18
CA ILE A 8 21.66 30.59 -19.61
C ILE A 8 20.81 29.43 -19.05
N PHE A 9 21.11 28.20 -19.50
CA PHE A 9 20.53 26.99 -18.95
C PHE A 9 21.53 26.31 -18.02
N ALA A 10 21.28 26.36 -16.72
CA ALA A 10 22.17 25.86 -15.69
C ALA A 10 21.76 24.44 -15.21
N ASN A 11 22.67 23.51 -15.21
CA ASN A 11 22.48 22.15 -14.72
C ASN A 11 23.51 21.80 -13.63
N GLY A 12 23.06 21.03 -12.65
CA GLY A 12 23.93 20.45 -11.61
C GLY A 12 23.87 18.92 -11.59
N GLY A 13 24.70 18.34 -10.73
CA GLY A 13 24.80 16.89 -10.54
C GLY A 13 25.34 16.17 -11.79
N ASP A 14 24.72 15.06 -12.17
CA ASP A 14 25.14 14.16 -13.24
C ASP A 14 24.81 14.61 -14.67
N ARG A 15 24.31 15.85 -14.86
CA ARG A 15 23.96 16.41 -16.16
C ARG A 15 25.21 16.94 -16.89
N ASN A 16 25.34 16.57 -18.16
CA ASN A 16 26.43 16.99 -19.05
C ASN A 16 25.93 17.15 -20.50
N LYS A 17 26.83 17.54 -21.40
CA LYS A 17 26.50 17.80 -22.84
C LYS A 17 25.92 16.60 -23.57
N GLU A 18 26.15 15.37 -23.07
CA GLU A 18 25.77 14.14 -23.77
C GLU A 18 24.41 13.61 -23.32
N ASN A 19 23.92 14.04 -22.14
CA ASN A 19 22.74 13.45 -21.51
C ASN A 19 21.56 14.41 -21.30
N ILE A 20 21.57 15.59 -21.95
CA ILE A 20 20.46 16.53 -21.96
C ILE A 20 19.92 16.79 -23.36
N LEU A 21 18.60 16.70 -23.55
CA LEU A 21 17.94 16.92 -24.83
C LEU A 21 17.95 18.42 -25.24
N GLU A 22 18.01 19.30 -24.27
CA GLU A 22 18.01 20.75 -24.42
C GLU A 22 19.22 21.28 -25.20
N MET A 23 20.30 20.51 -25.33
CA MET A 23 21.45 20.84 -26.19
C MET A 23 21.10 21.07 -27.67
N GLN A 24 19.92 20.61 -28.11
CA GLN A 24 19.43 20.82 -29.47
C GLN A 24 18.88 22.22 -29.68
N VAL A 25 18.68 23.00 -28.61
CA VAL A 25 18.15 24.37 -28.72
C VAL A 25 19.28 25.35 -28.98
N SER A 26 19.20 26.08 -30.08
CA SER A 26 20.18 27.11 -30.45
C SER A 26 19.96 28.42 -29.66
N GLY A 27 21.05 29.17 -29.41
CA GLY A 27 20.98 30.49 -28.77
C GLY A 27 20.86 30.43 -27.26
N ILE A 28 21.21 29.31 -26.63
CA ILE A 28 21.26 29.11 -25.17
C ILE A 28 22.69 28.79 -24.75
N GLU A 29 23.19 29.45 -23.75
CA GLU A 29 24.42 29.06 -23.06
C GLU A 29 24.11 27.97 -22.03
N PHE A 30 24.93 26.91 -22.00
CA PHE A 30 24.76 25.80 -21.04
C PHE A 30 25.88 25.81 -20.04
N LEU A 31 25.51 25.93 -18.75
CA LEU A 31 26.40 25.77 -17.62
C LEU A 31 26.15 24.43 -16.93
N PHE A 32 27.19 23.65 -16.74
CA PHE A 32 27.14 22.35 -16.06
C PHE A 32 27.84 22.43 -14.69
N SER A 33 27.58 21.46 -13.82
CA SER A 33 28.17 21.38 -12.48
C SER A 33 27.80 22.55 -11.57
N VAL A 34 26.71 23.25 -11.86
CA VAL A 34 26.23 24.35 -11.03
C VAL A 34 25.72 23.77 -9.70
N GLY A 35 26.42 24.13 -8.58
CA GLY A 35 26.16 23.56 -7.26
C GLY A 35 26.87 22.24 -6.97
N GLY A 36 27.77 21.79 -7.85
CA GLY A 36 28.60 20.58 -7.70
C GLY A 36 28.19 19.43 -8.59
N ASP A 37 29.08 18.48 -8.75
CA ASP A 37 28.91 17.30 -9.61
C ASP A 37 28.13 16.17 -8.90
N ASP A 38 28.01 16.21 -7.57
CA ASP A 38 27.31 15.22 -6.78
C ASP A 38 25.80 15.39 -6.88
N LYS A 39 25.13 14.39 -7.42
CA LYS A 39 23.68 14.31 -7.44
C LYS A 39 23.13 13.98 -6.04
N LYS A 40 22.77 15.02 -5.28
CA LYS A 40 22.28 14.85 -3.90
C LYS A 40 20.88 14.27 -3.82
N ASN A 41 20.02 14.50 -4.82
CA ASN A 41 18.67 13.96 -4.90
C ASN A 41 18.22 13.84 -6.36
N SER A 42 17.42 12.83 -6.66
CA SER A 42 16.68 12.74 -7.91
C SER A 42 15.33 12.07 -7.67
N SER A 43 14.33 12.46 -8.45
CA SER A 43 13.01 11.81 -8.43
C SER A 43 13.11 10.30 -8.66
N SER A 44 14.04 9.84 -9.52
CA SER A 44 14.29 8.41 -9.76
C SER A 44 14.86 7.70 -8.51
N TRP A 45 15.70 8.36 -7.71
CA TRP A 45 16.20 7.78 -6.45
C TRP A 45 15.12 7.75 -5.38
N ILE A 46 14.32 8.82 -5.28
CA ILE A 46 13.18 8.88 -4.37
C ILE A 46 12.20 7.76 -4.72
N LEU A 47 11.83 7.60 -5.99
CA LEU A 47 10.94 6.52 -6.45
C LEU A 47 11.54 5.12 -6.25
N LYS A 48 12.86 4.95 -6.44
CA LYS A 48 13.52 3.67 -6.22
C LYS A 48 13.59 3.28 -4.74
N ASN A 49 13.67 4.27 -3.85
CA ASN A 49 13.70 4.07 -2.40
C ASN A 49 12.31 4.08 -1.78
N TRP A 50 11.29 4.49 -2.52
CA TRP A 50 9.90 4.42 -2.09
C TRP A 50 9.35 3.01 -2.38
N GLN A 51 9.79 2.06 -1.58
CA GLN A 51 9.25 0.71 -1.56
C GLN A 51 8.31 0.61 -0.37
N TYR A 52 7.06 0.27 -0.63
CA TYR A 52 6.15 -0.15 0.43
C TYR A 52 6.69 -1.42 1.08
N TYR A 53 6.61 -1.51 2.39
CA TYR A 53 6.89 -2.76 3.08
C TYR A 53 5.93 -3.84 2.57
N LYS A 54 6.51 -4.93 2.06
CA LYS A 54 5.79 -6.09 1.53
C LYS A 54 6.04 -7.29 2.42
N GLU A 55 4.98 -8.05 2.69
CA GLU A 55 5.08 -9.32 3.39
C GLU A 55 4.22 -10.39 2.69
N ASP A 56 4.84 -11.54 2.40
CA ASP A 56 4.16 -12.71 1.85
C ASP A 56 3.64 -13.60 2.99
N ARG A 57 2.41 -14.06 2.86
CA ARG A 57 1.69 -14.95 3.79
C ARG A 57 1.16 -16.16 3.04
N LEU A 58 0.73 -17.21 3.76
CA LEU A 58 0.11 -18.39 3.13
C LEU A 58 -1.13 -18.02 2.31
N TRP A 59 -1.89 -17.05 2.75
CA TRP A 59 -3.12 -16.60 2.08
C TRP A 59 -2.89 -15.59 0.93
N GLY A 60 -1.67 -15.11 0.73
CA GLY A 60 -1.35 -14.10 -0.28
C GLY A 60 -0.28 -13.13 0.17
N THR A 61 -0.49 -11.85 -0.05
CA THR A 61 0.51 -10.80 0.21
C THR A 61 -0.16 -9.56 0.78
N PHE A 62 0.56 -8.79 1.61
CA PHE A 62 0.13 -7.44 1.92
C PHE A 62 1.25 -6.42 1.74
N TYR A 63 0.84 -5.16 1.53
CA TYR A 63 1.72 -4.00 1.47
C TYR A 63 1.28 -2.99 2.53
N ASN A 64 2.23 -2.47 3.32
CA ASN A 64 1.97 -1.28 4.14
C ASN A 64 2.07 -0.05 3.25
N LEU A 65 0.95 0.65 3.07
CA LEU A 65 0.87 1.83 2.21
C LEU A 65 1.11 3.12 2.99
N PHE A 66 0.69 3.14 4.26
CA PHE A 66 0.81 4.29 5.14
C PHE A 66 0.74 3.84 6.60
N GLU A 67 1.48 4.50 7.47
CA GLU A 67 1.31 4.42 8.92
C GLU A 67 1.69 5.77 9.57
N ASP A 68 0.97 6.14 10.62
CA ASP A 68 1.27 7.29 11.45
C ASP A 68 1.22 6.88 12.92
N GLY A 69 2.40 6.80 13.53
CA GLY A 69 2.56 6.27 14.87
C GLY A 69 2.04 4.83 14.99
N GLN A 70 1.31 4.58 16.08
CA GLN A 70 0.65 3.29 16.32
C GLN A 70 -0.88 3.37 16.16
N GLU A 71 -1.43 4.54 15.89
CA GLU A 71 -2.87 4.77 15.93
C GLU A 71 -3.57 4.53 14.59
N ILE A 72 -2.83 4.61 13.49
CA ILE A 72 -3.38 4.40 12.16
C ILE A 72 -2.40 3.66 11.25
N LYS A 73 -2.91 2.70 10.47
CA LYS A 73 -2.18 1.96 9.45
C LYS A 73 -3.08 1.67 8.27
N VAL A 74 -2.54 1.81 7.06
CA VAL A 74 -3.25 1.46 5.82
C VAL A 74 -2.45 0.39 5.09
N LYS A 75 -3.13 -0.69 4.72
CA LYS A 75 -2.55 -1.82 3.97
C LYS A 75 -3.34 -2.08 2.68
N GLU A 76 -2.65 -2.58 1.67
CA GLU A 76 -3.29 -3.34 0.61
C GLU A 76 -3.13 -4.83 0.93
N LEU A 77 -4.23 -5.56 0.97
CA LEU A 77 -4.27 -7.00 1.15
C LEU A 77 -4.60 -7.66 -0.19
N ILE A 78 -3.82 -8.64 -0.60
CA ILE A 78 -4.01 -9.39 -1.84
C ILE A 78 -4.22 -10.84 -1.45
N VAL A 79 -5.48 -11.29 -1.51
CA VAL A 79 -5.87 -12.66 -1.12
C VAL A 79 -5.94 -13.55 -2.36
N SER A 80 -5.12 -14.58 -2.38
CA SER A 80 -5.02 -15.53 -3.48
C SER A 80 -6.31 -16.34 -3.66
N PRO A 81 -6.61 -16.82 -4.88
CA PRO A 81 -7.72 -17.75 -5.12
C PRO A 81 -7.65 -18.97 -4.22
N GLY A 82 -8.78 -19.38 -3.65
CA GLY A 82 -8.90 -20.53 -2.76
C GLY A 82 -8.32 -20.32 -1.35
N GLU A 83 -7.78 -19.16 -1.02
CA GLU A 83 -7.09 -18.91 0.23
C GLU A 83 -7.87 -18.00 1.20
N GLY A 84 -7.41 -17.91 2.44
CA GLY A 84 -8.02 -17.06 3.47
C GLY A 84 -7.14 -16.87 4.69
N MET A 85 -7.45 -15.82 5.42
CA MET A 85 -6.75 -15.46 6.65
C MET A 85 -7.19 -16.35 7.83
N SER A 86 -6.61 -16.15 9.01
CA SER A 86 -7.09 -16.73 10.24
C SER A 86 -8.41 -16.08 10.68
N PHE A 87 -9.26 -16.83 11.38
CA PHE A 87 -10.40 -16.28 12.11
C PHE A 87 -9.89 -15.67 13.42
N GLN A 88 -10.02 -14.35 13.55
CA GLN A 88 -9.29 -13.55 14.53
C GLN A 88 -10.12 -12.40 15.07
N LYS A 89 -9.65 -11.77 16.16
CA LYS A 89 -10.14 -10.48 16.66
C LYS A 89 -9.02 -9.63 17.21
N HIS A 90 -9.28 -8.33 17.35
CA HIS A 90 -8.38 -7.32 17.88
C HIS A 90 -9.01 -6.62 19.08
N PHE A 91 -8.18 -6.19 20.04
CA PHE A 91 -8.64 -5.58 21.30
C PHE A 91 -8.42 -4.07 21.33
N LYS A 92 -7.59 -3.52 20.43
CA LYS A 92 -7.15 -2.14 20.45
C LYS A 92 -7.43 -1.37 19.17
N ARG A 93 -7.78 -2.07 18.08
CA ARG A 93 -8.02 -1.45 16.79
C ARG A 93 -9.34 -1.87 16.16
N ASN A 94 -9.89 -0.97 15.38
CA ASN A 94 -10.94 -1.23 14.40
C ASN A 94 -10.30 -1.40 13.03
N GLU A 95 -11.05 -1.99 12.09
CA GLU A 95 -10.61 -2.11 10.70
C GLU A 95 -11.76 -1.71 9.78
N ILE A 96 -11.42 -1.07 8.66
CA ILE A 96 -12.32 -0.83 7.53
C ILE A 96 -11.69 -1.50 6.32
N TRP A 97 -12.46 -2.34 5.64
CA TRP A 97 -12.05 -3.03 4.43
C TRP A 97 -12.87 -2.52 3.25
N LEU A 98 -12.19 -2.15 2.17
CA LEU A 98 -12.80 -1.77 0.90
C LEU A 98 -12.26 -2.71 -0.19
N VAL A 99 -13.13 -3.44 -0.87
CA VAL A 99 -12.73 -4.29 -2.00
C VAL A 99 -12.40 -3.40 -3.21
N SER A 100 -11.13 -3.35 -3.58
CA SER A 100 -10.66 -2.57 -4.74
C SER A 100 -10.70 -3.35 -6.05
N LYS A 101 -10.57 -4.71 -5.97
CA LYS A 101 -10.63 -5.61 -7.13
C LYS A 101 -11.06 -7.01 -6.71
N GLY A 102 -11.80 -7.70 -7.60
CA GLY A 102 -12.31 -9.05 -7.33
C GLY A 102 -13.46 -9.03 -6.34
N LYS A 103 -13.58 -10.11 -5.58
CA LYS A 103 -14.58 -10.32 -4.54
C LYS A 103 -14.05 -11.24 -3.45
N CYS A 104 -14.64 -11.19 -2.27
CA CYS A 104 -14.28 -12.04 -1.14
C CYS A 104 -15.50 -12.38 -0.29
N VAL A 105 -15.30 -13.25 0.70
CA VAL A 105 -16.27 -13.53 1.75
C VAL A 105 -15.67 -13.13 3.07
N VAL A 106 -16.40 -12.30 3.83
CA VAL A 106 -16.09 -11.98 5.21
C VAL A 106 -16.87 -12.93 6.11
N ASN A 107 -16.17 -13.76 6.87
CA ASN A 107 -16.74 -14.52 7.97
C ASN A 107 -16.60 -13.69 9.24
N TYR A 108 -17.64 -13.61 10.07
CA TYR A 108 -17.63 -12.81 11.29
C TYR A 108 -18.50 -13.39 12.38
N SER A 109 -18.26 -12.97 13.62
CA SER A 109 -19.14 -13.21 14.75
C SER A 109 -19.11 -12.02 15.70
N ASP A 110 -20.27 -11.69 16.26
CA ASP A 110 -20.45 -10.59 17.19
C ASP A 110 -20.25 -11.01 18.64
N ASP A 111 -20.24 -12.31 18.93
CA ASP A 111 -20.14 -12.89 20.26
C ASP A 111 -19.01 -13.94 20.39
N THR A 112 -19.29 -15.19 20.06
CA THR A 112 -18.34 -16.30 20.19
C THR A 112 -17.84 -16.77 18.82
N PRO A 113 -16.62 -17.33 18.74
CA PRO A 113 -16.06 -17.77 17.46
C PRO A 113 -16.83 -18.93 16.81
N ASP A 114 -17.74 -19.59 17.53
CA ASP A 114 -18.56 -20.69 17.02
C ASP A 114 -19.81 -20.20 16.27
N ASN A 115 -20.28 -18.99 16.56
CA ASN A 115 -21.51 -18.41 15.98
C ASN A 115 -21.19 -17.58 14.72
N ARG A 116 -20.63 -18.22 13.70
CA ARG A 116 -20.17 -17.54 12.48
C ARG A 116 -21.30 -17.25 11.53
N LYS A 117 -21.25 -16.03 10.99
CA LYS A 117 -22.02 -15.55 9.86
C LYS A 117 -21.06 -15.21 8.73
N ASN A 118 -21.57 -15.06 7.52
CA ASN A 118 -20.78 -14.61 6.40
C ASN A 118 -21.53 -13.61 5.53
N ILE A 119 -20.75 -12.79 4.82
CA ILE A 119 -21.23 -11.86 3.80
C ILE A 119 -20.23 -11.86 2.64
N GLN A 120 -20.73 -11.93 1.43
CA GLN A 120 -19.93 -11.72 0.22
C GLN A 120 -19.82 -10.23 -0.04
N LEU A 121 -18.59 -9.78 -0.32
CA LEU A 121 -18.29 -8.43 -0.76
C LEU A 121 -17.84 -8.46 -2.22
N GLU A 122 -18.42 -7.59 -3.01
CA GLU A 122 -18.07 -7.32 -4.41
C GLU A 122 -17.17 -6.09 -4.48
N LYS A 123 -16.63 -5.81 -5.68
CA LYS A 123 -15.82 -4.62 -5.91
C LYS A 123 -16.55 -3.34 -5.50
N PHE A 124 -15.90 -2.53 -4.66
CA PHE A 124 -16.36 -1.27 -4.04
C PHE A 124 -17.31 -1.43 -2.84
N ASP A 125 -17.62 -2.66 -2.43
CA ASP A 125 -18.24 -2.87 -1.14
C ASP A 125 -17.20 -2.67 -0.02
N ASP A 126 -17.69 -2.20 1.12
CA ASP A 126 -16.90 -2.03 2.33
C ASP A 126 -17.44 -2.84 3.51
N TYR A 127 -16.60 -3.10 4.48
CA TYR A 127 -16.97 -3.79 5.72
C TYR A 127 -16.22 -3.19 6.90
N HIS A 128 -16.95 -2.83 7.96
CA HIS A 128 -16.39 -2.29 9.18
C HIS A 128 -16.29 -3.37 10.26
N VAL A 129 -15.08 -3.56 10.78
CA VAL A 129 -14.75 -4.48 11.87
C VAL A 129 -14.47 -3.68 13.13
N PRO A 130 -15.42 -3.59 14.08
CA PRO A 130 -15.18 -2.96 15.39
C PRO A 130 -14.20 -3.77 16.24
N VAL A 131 -13.58 -3.10 17.20
CA VAL A 131 -12.80 -3.73 18.28
C VAL A 131 -13.60 -4.88 18.90
N GLY A 132 -12.92 -6.01 19.12
CA GLY A 132 -13.49 -7.20 19.76
C GLY A 132 -14.33 -8.10 18.86
N LYS A 133 -14.62 -7.69 17.64
CA LYS A 133 -15.38 -8.49 16.68
C LYS A 133 -14.52 -9.57 16.04
N TRP A 134 -15.00 -10.81 16.07
CA TRP A 134 -14.38 -11.90 15.32
C TRP A 134 -14.58 -11.72 13.83
N HIS A 135 -13.52 -11.91 13.05
CA HIS A 135 -13.55 -11.69 11.60
C HIS A 135 -12.48 -12.50 10.85
N GLN A 136 -12.74 -12.71 9.58
CA GLN A 136 -11.83 -13.40 8.66
C GLN A 136 -12.19 -13.00 7.22
N ILE A 137 -11.20 -12.76 6.39
CA ILE A 137 -11.36 -12.69 4.93
C ILE A 137 -10.99 -14.04 4.33
N THR A 138 -11.85 -14.53 3.44
CA THR A 138 -11.60 -15.71 2.61
C THR A 138 -11.90 -15.40 1.15
N ASN A 139 -11.16 -15.99 0.25
CA ASN A 139 -11.36 -15.87 -1.19
C ASN A 139 -11.67 -17.26 -1.80
N PRO A 140 -12.93 -17.73 -1.74
CA PRO A 140 -13.32 -19.02 -2.34
C PRO A 140 -13.48 -18.97 -3.87
N PHE A 141 -13.07 -17.89 -4.52
CA PHE A 141 -13.23 -17.66 -5.95
C PHE A 141 -11.93 -17.90 -6.72
N ASP A 142 -12.02 -17.93 -8.05
CA ASP A 142 -10.90 -18.18 -8.95
C ASP A 142 -10.06 -16.93 -9.26
N GLU A 143 -10.53 -15.76 -8.85
CA GLU A 143 -9.83 -14.47 -9.04
C GLU A 143 -9.17 -14.01 -7.76
N THR A 144 -8.01 -13.35 -7.88
CA THR A 144 -7.38 -12.67 -6.75
C THR A 144 -8.25 -11.53 -6.25
N CYS A 145 -8.45 -11.45 -4.94
CA CYS A 145 -9.13 -10.33 -4.29
C CYS A 145 -8.13 -9.33 -3.72
N HIS A 146 -8.34 -8.04 -4.01
CA HIS A 146 -7.58 -6.94 -3.44
C HIS A 146 -8.48 -6.10 -2.53
N LEU A 147 -8.01 -5.82 -1.33
CA LEU A 147 -8.69 -4.97 -0.36
C LEU A 147 -7.76 -3.87 0.11
N ILE A 148 -8.32 -2.70 0.35
CA ILE A 148 -7.67 -1.65 1.14
C ILE A 148 -8.17 -1.81 2.57
N GLU A 149 -7.25 -2.02 3.48
CA GLU A 149 -7.49 -2.12 4.91
C GLU A 149 -7.02 -0.85 5.61
N ILE A 150 -7.91 -0.22 6.37
CA ILE A 150 -7.59 0.90 7.26
C ILE A 150 -7.74 0.40 8.68
N GLN A 151 -6.63 0.28 9.39
CA GLN A 151 -6.58 -0.01 10.83
C GLN A 151 -6.50 1.29 11.60
N TYR A 152 -7.29 1.45 12.67
CA TYR A 152 -7.26 2.65 13.50
C TYR A 152 -7.75 2.35 14.93
N GLY A 153 -7.16 3.02 15.92
CA GLY A 153 -7.56 2.85 17.31
C GLY A 153 -6.44 3.16 18.31
N GLU A 154 -6.47 2.51 19.45
CA GLU A 154 -5.47 2.70 20.48
C GLU A 154 -4.07 2.25 20.04
N ALA A 155 -4.00 1.09 19.35
CA ALA A 155 -2.74 0.58 18.80
C ALA A 155 -2.97 -0.40 17.63
N CYS A 156 -2.36 -0.11 16.48
CA CYS A 156 -2.34 -0.96 15.29
C CYS A 156 -1.06 -1.80 15.23
N VAL A 157 -0.83 -2.62 16.27
CA VAL A 157 0.34 -3.49 16.40
C VAL A 157 0.00 -4.95 16.08
N GLU A 158 0.96 -5.71 15.57
CA GLU A 158 0.72 -7.10 15.12
C GLU A 158 0.44 -8.07 16.28
N GLU A 159 0.89 -7.74 17.49
CA GLU A 159 0.66 -8.52 18.72
C GLU A 159 -0.79 -8.38 19.27
N ASP A 160 -1.53 -7.35 18.84
CA ASP A 160 -2.94 -7.15 19.21
C ASP A 160 -3.84 -8.08 18.40
N ILE A 161 -3.77 -9.38 18.68
CA ILE A 161 -4.52 -10.38 17.93
C ILE A 161 -4.76 -11.66 18.75
N GLU A 162 -6.01 -12.13 18.73
CA GLU A 162 -6.38 -13.48 19.16
C GLU A 162 -6.87 -14.26 17.94
N ARG A 163 -6.32 -15.46 17.71
CA ARG A 163 -6.66 -16.35 16.61
C ARG A 163 -7.26 -17.65 17.14
N VAL A 164 -8.31 -18.15 16.46
CA VAL A 164 -8.94 -19.42 16.83
C VAL A 164 -8.53 -20.53 15.86
N ASP A 165 -8.62 -20.25 14.58
CA ASP A 165 -8.24 -21.20 13.54
C ASP A 165 -7.72 -20.49 12.27
N TYR A 166 -7.08 -21.29 11.42
CA TYR A 166 -6.62 -20.88 10.11
C TYR A 166 -7.56 -21.44 9.04
N TYR A 167 -7.74 -20.67 7.97
CA TYR A 167 -8.50 -21.11 6.81
C TYR A 167 -7.88 -22.37 6.22
N LYS A 168 -8.73 -23.34 5.88
CA LYS A 168 -8.36 -24.55 5.15
C LYS A 168 -9.14 -24.53 3.85
N PRO A 169 -8.45 -24.45 2.70
CA PRO A 169 -9.10 -24.62 1.40
C PRO A 169 -9.87 -25.93 1.34
N GLN A 170 -11.05 -25.91 0.74
CA GLN A 170 -11.86 -27.11 0.50
C GLN A 170 -11.38 -27.86 -0.74
#